data_309f45ba4e8dd6e185d22fab2a99f7ff
#
_entry.id   309f45ba4e8dd6e185d22fab2a99f7ff
#
_cell.length_a   1.000
_cell.length_b   1.000
_cell.length_c   1.000
_cell.angle_alpha   90.00
_cell.angle_beta   90.00
_cell.angle_gamma   90.00
#
_symmetry.space_group_name_H-M   'P 1'
#
loop_
_entity.id
_entity.type
_entity.pdbx_description
1 polymer ?
#
loop_
_entity_poly.entity_id
_entity_poly.type
_entity_poly.pdbx_seq_one_letter_code
_entity_poly.pdbx_strand_id
1 'polypeptide(L)'
;MGWYLQAAFVALTVGVGNGLDTIIGNYVLRPRPSPTLVHVDVPLLYNSFPSGHACHMMVFYGSLLYLSFTRPVRTWKYHWVLLPFQVFAVLNILLMGYSRVFQGEHWLGDVLAGYLSGALWLTLFIFLYQWATKFVERRRSKRVGMQSMA
;
A
#
# COMPACT_ATOMS: atom_id res chain seq x y z
N MET A 1 -7.56 -21.56 -9.78
CA MET A 1 -7.51 -20.92 -8.47
C MET A 1 -7.98 -19.48 -8.63
N GLY A 2 -8.96 -19.03 -7.88
CA GLY A 2 -9.44 -17.66 -7.99
C GLY A 2 -8.43 -16.66 -7.42
N TRP A 3 -8.56 -15.40 -7.74
CA TRP A 3 -7.73 -14.27 -7.28
C TRP A 3 -7.98 -13.87 -5.81
N TYR A 4 -8.56 -14.77 -5.00
CA TYR A 4 -8.97 -14.47 -3.62
C TYR A 4 -7.80 -14.10 -2.70
N LEU A 5 -6.63 -14.75 -2.83
CA LEU A 5 -5.46 -14.44 -2.01
C LEU A 5 -4.88 -13.07 -2.37
N GLN A 6 -4.86 -12.72 -3.66
CA GLN A 6 -4.41 -11.42 -4.14
C GLN A 6 -5.36 -10.31 -3.68
N ALA A 7 -6.67 -10.53 -3.79
CA ALA A 7 -7.68 -9.59 -3.31
C ALA A 7 -7.60 -9.39 -1.79
N ALA A 8 -7.46 -10.47 -1.02
CA ALA A 8 -7.29 -10.41 0.42
C ALA A 8 -5.98 -9.68 0.81
N PHE A 9 -4.87 -9.94 0.10
CA PHE A 9 -3.61 -9.23 0.31
C PHE A 9 -3.78 -7.72 0.14
N VAL A 10 -4.37 -7.26 -0.97
CA VAL A 10 -4.58 -5.81 -1.21
C VAL A 10 -5.51 -5.23 -0.13
N ALA A 11 -6.66 -5.86 0.13
CA ALA A 11 -7.64 -5.37 1.08
C ALA A 11 -7.08 -5.26 2.50
N LEU A 12 -6.33 -6.28 2.96
CA LEU A 12 -5.71 -6.28 4.28
C LEU A 12 -4.57 -5.27 4.37
N THR A 13 -3.71 -5.18 3.36
CA THR A 13 -2.60 -4.21 3.35
C THR A 13 -3.13 -2.78 3.45
N VAL A 14 -4.16 -2.45 2.66
CA VAL A 14 -4.77 -1.11 2.65
C VAL A 14 -5.55 -0.86 3.94
N GLY A 15 -6.41 -1.78 4.36
CA GLY A 15 -7.27 -1.59 5.52
C GLY A 15 -6.46 -1.49 6.82
N VAL A 16 -5.54 -2.42 7.05
CA VAL A 16 -4.71 -2.42 8.27
C VAL A 16 -3.69 -1.29 8.24
N GLY A 17 -3.03 -1.05 7.09
CA GLY A 17 -2.04 0.03 6.96
C GLY A 17 -2.65 1.39 7.29
N ASN A 18 -3.81 1.73 6.69
CA ASN A 18 -4.49 2.99 6.98
C ASN A 18 -5.01 3.05 8.43
N GLY A 19 -5.52 1.94 8.97
CA GLY A 19 -5.99 1.88 10.35
C GLY A 19 -4.87 2.15 11.36
N LEU A 20 -3.71 1.53 11.17
CA LEU A 20 -2.54 1.74 12.03
C LEU A 20 -1.99 3.17 11.91
N ASP A 21 -1.99 3.73 10.70
CA ASP A 21 -1.57 5.11 10.46
C ASP A 21 -2.47 6.11 11.20
N THR A 22 -3.79 5.87 11.20
CA THR A 22 -4.77 6.65 11.97
C THR A 22 -4.51 6.54 13.49
N ILE A 23 -4.21 5.35 13.99
CA ILE A 23 -3.87 5.16 15.40
C ILE A 23 -2.62 5.95 15.78
N ILE A 24 -1.55 5.88 14.98
CA ILE A 24 -0.31 6.65 15.19
C ILE A 24 -0.63 8.15 15.22
N GLY A 25 -1.44 8.64 14.29
CA GLY A 25 -1.83 10.05 14.23
C GLY A 25 -2.53 10.53 15.50
N ASN A 26 -3.41 9.70 16.05
CA ASN A 26 -4.13 10.01 17.30
C ASN A 26 -3.24 10.02 18.55
N TYR A 27 -2.06 9.40 18.48
CA TYR A 27 -1.07 9.48 19.56
C TYR A 27 -0.14 10.69 19.42
N VAL A 28 0.27 11.01 18.19
CA VAL A 28 1.27 12.08 17.95
C VAL A 28 0.67 13.46 18.04
N LEU A 29 -0.59 13.65 17.65
CA LEU A 29 -1.36 14.89 17.72
C LEU A 29 -0.66 16.12 17.11
N ARG A 30 0.14 15.92 16.05
CA ARG A 30 0.87 17.00 15.42
C ARG A 30 -0.06 18.00 14.72
N PRO A 31 0.07 19.31 14.99
CA PRO A 31 -0.73 20.32 14.32
C PRO A 31 -0.37 20.42 12.83
N ARG A 32 -1.35 20.75 12.00
CA ARG A 32 -1.17 21.05 10.58
C ARG A 32 -0.47 22.40 10.36
N PRO A 33 0.09 22.61 9.14
CA PRO A 33 0.60 23.93 8.78
C PRO A 33 -0.44 25.03 9.00
N SER A 34 0.01 26.15 9.60
CA SER A 34 -0.86 27.29 9.86
C SER A 34 -1.03 28.14 8.60
N PRO A 35 -2.25 28.69 8.32
CA PRO A 35 -2.45 29.65 7.23
C PRO A 35 -1.62 30.92 7.35
N THR A 36 -1.06 31.18 8.53
CA THR A 36 -0.14 32.34 8.73
C THR A 36 1.28 32.06 8.23
N LEU A 37 1.65 30.78 8.03
CA LEU A 37 2.99 30.37 7.62
C LEU A 37 3.05 29.92 6.15
N VAL A 38 1.99 29.30 5.66
CA VAL A 38 1.91 28.76 4.30
C VAL A 38 0.51 28.99 3.74
N HIS A 39 0.38 28.98 2.41
CA HIS A 39 -0.93 28.92 1.80
C HIS A 39 -1.60 27.59 2.11
N VAL A 40 -2.83 27.62 2.63
CA VAL A 40 -3.62 26.43 2.96
C VAL A 40 -4.91 26.48 2.16
N ASP A 41 -5.06 25.55 1.22
CA ASP A 41 -6.24 25.52 0.35
C ASP A 41 -7.52 25.19 1.12
N VAL A 42 -7.45 24.18 1.99
CA VAL A 42 -8.58 23.74 2.84
C VAL A 42 -8.08 23.49 4.27
N PRO A 43 -8.58 24.26 5.26
CA PRO A 43 -8.22 24.02 6.65
C PRO A 43 -8.85 22.71 7.14
N LEU A 44 -8.01 21.77 7.56
CA LEU A 44 -8.42 20.48 8.10
C LEU A 44 -8.22 20.46 9.62
N LEU A 45 -9.22 19.96 10.36
CA LEU A 45 -9.28 20.01 11.84
C LEU A 45 -8.64 18.80 12.54
N TYR A 46 -8.11 17.83 11.80
CA TYR A 46 -7.50 16.62 12.38
C TYR A 46 -5.98 16.60 12.21
N ASN A 47 -5.33 15.68 12.94
CA ASN A 47 -3.88 15.60 13.04
C ASN A 47 -3.16 15.57 11.69
N SER A 48 -1.97 16.17 11.65
CA SER A 48 -1.14 16.23 10.44
C SER A 48 -0.31 14.97 10.23
N PHE A 49 0.15 14.34 11.32
CA PHE A 49 1.12 13.25 11.28
C PHE A 49 0.47 11.88 11.54
N PRO A 50 0.88 10.83 10.85
CA PRO A 50 1.56 10.88 9.55
C PRO A 50 0.57 11.23 8.44
N SER A 51 1.03 11.41 7.20
CA SER A 51 0.13 11.68 6.07
C SER A 51 -0.59 10.41 5.62
N GLY A 52 -1.87 10.27 5.98
CA GLY A 52 -2.69 9.14 5.58
C GLY A 52 -2.82 8.98 4.07
N HIS A 53 -2.83 10.08 3.29
CA HIS A 53 -2.82 10.02 1.83
C HIS A 53 -1.53 9.39 1.29
N ALA A 54 -0.37 9.77 1.83
CA ALA A 54 0.92 9.21 1.42
C ALA A 54 1.02 7.72 1.77
N CYS A 55 0.59 7.33 2.98
CA CYS A 55 0.51 5.94 3.40
C CYS A 55 -0.44 5.14 2.49
N HIS A 56 -1.66 5.65 2.25
CA HIS A 56 -2.66 5.00 1.40
C HIS A 56 -2.13 4.74 -0.01
N MET A 57 -1.53 5.75 -0.66
CA MET A 57 -0.96 5.57 -2.00
C MET A 57 0.16 4.53 -2.02
N MET A 58 1.01 4.53 -1.00
CA MET A 58 2.10 3.56 -0.88
C MET A 58 1.56 2.12 -0.72
N VAL A 59 0.61 1.88 0.18
CA VAL A 59 0.08 0.53 0.41
C VAL A 59 -0.81 0.06 -0.75
N PHE A 60 -1.62 0.92 -1.34
CA PHE A 60 -2.52 0.56 -2.43
C PHE A 60 -1.75 0.31 -3.74
N TYR A 61 -1.12 1.34 -4.28
CA TYR A 61 -0.37 1.21 -5.54
C TYR A 61 0.85 0.31 -5.41
N GLY A 62 1.52 0.31 -4.25
CA GLY A 62 2.62 -0.60 -3.97
C GLY A 62 2.18 -2.07 -3.98
N SER A 63 1.00 -2.39 -3.45
CA SER A 63 0.44 -3.75 -3.52
C SER A 63 0.16 -4.18 -4.95
N LEU A 64 -0.44 -3.29 -5.76
CA LEU A 64 -0.73 -3.57 -7.18
C LEU A 64 0.56 -3.70 -8.01
N LEU A 65 1.55 -2.84 -7.77
CA LEU A 65 2.87 -2.94 -8.38
C LEU A 65 3.53 -4.28 -8.04
N TYR A 66 3.55 -4.67 -6.77
CA TYR A 66 4.09 -5.95 -6.35
C TYR A 66 3.41 -7.12 -7.09
N LEU A 67 2.07 -7.14 -7.13
CA LEU A 67 1.32 -8.19 -7.83
C LEU A 67 1.61 -8.21 -9.33
N SER A 68 1.82 -7.05 -9.97
CA SER A 68 2.14 -6.97 -11.40
C SER A 68 3.46 -7.66 -11.77
N PHE A 69 4.40 -7.77 -10.81
CA PHE A 69 5.69 -8.46 -10.99
C PHE A 69 5.67 -9.93 -10.54
N THR A 70 4.57 -10.42 -9.95
CA THR A 70 4.44 -11.80 -9.46
C THR A 70 3.80 -12.71 -10.50
N ARG A 71 3.96 -14.05 -10.33
CA ARG A 71 3.20 -15.03 -11.12
C ARG A 71 1.73 -15.02 -10.68
N PRO A 72 0.75 -15.19 -11.59
CA PRO A 72 0.88 -15.51 -13.02
C PRO A 72 1.05 -14.28 -13.92
N VAL A 73 0.96 -13.04 -13.42
CA VAL A 73 0.95 -11.82 -14.23
C VAL A 73 2.24 -11.68 -15.04
N ARG A 74 3.41 -11.85 -14.41
CA ARG A 74 4.71 -11.76 -15.07
C ARG A 74 4.91 -12.78 -16.21
N THR A 75 4.26 -13.93 -16.14
CA THR A 75 4.35 -14.99 -17.16
C THR A 75 3.32 -14.86 -18.26
N TRP A 76 2.42 -13.90 -18.16
CA TRP A 76 1.45 -13.61 -19.21
C TRP A 76 2.14 -13.00 -20.45
N LYS A 77 1.79 -13.49 -21.62
CA LYS A 77 2.42 -13.08 -22.91
C LYS A 77 2.40 -11.55 -23.12
N TYR A 78 1.37 -10.87 -22.65
CA TYR A 78 1.17 -9.43 -22.84
C TYR A 78 1.45 -8.62 -21.57
N HIS A 79 2.29 -9.11 -20.65
CA HIS A 79 2.61 -8.42 -19.38
C HIS A 79 3.16 -6.99 -19.58
N TRP A 80 3.80 -6.71 -20.70
CA TRP A 80 4.30 -5.39 -21.06
C TRP A 80 3.21 -4.32 -21.21
N VAL A 81 1.93 -4.73 -21.49
CA VAL A 81 0.77 -3.82 -21.52
C VAL A 81 0.51 -3.19 -20.15
N LEU A 82 1.05 -3.77 -19.08
CA LEU A 82 0.94 -3.21 -17.72
C LEU A 82 1.95 -2.08 -17.44
N LEU A 83 2.93 -1.85 -18.32
CA LEU A 83 3.94 -0.80 -18.14
C LEU A 83 3.34 0.60 -17.95
N PRO A 84 2.36 1.06 -18.76
CA PRO A 84 1.70 2.34 -18.52
C PRO A 84 1.03 2.42 -17.15
N PHE A 85 0.39 1.33 -16.70
CA PHE A 85 -0.20 1.26 -15.36
C PHE A 85 0.88 1.32 -14.25
N GLN A 86 2.00 0.64 -14.42
CA GLN A 86 3.11 0.67 -13.45
C GLN A 86 3.70 2.08 -13.33
N VAL A 87 3.91 2.76 -14.46
CA VAL A 87 4.36 4.16 -14.49
C VAL A 87 3.33 5.07 -13.81
N PHE A 88 2.04 4.92 -14.15
CA PHE A 88 0.95 5.66 -13.53
C PHE A 88 0.91 5.46 -12.02
N ALA A 89 1.08 4.23 -11.53
CA ALA A 89 1.08 3.92 -10.10
C ALA A 89 2.25 4.62 -9.36
N VAL A 90 3.46 4.56 -9.94
CA VAL A 90 4.64 5.25 -9.36
C VAL A 90 4.43 6.76 -9.33
N LEU A 91 3.93 7.34 -10.42
CA LEU A 91 3.65 8.77 -10.50
C LEU A 91 2.60 9.19 -9.47
N ASN A 92 1.53 8.41 -9.27
CA ASN A 92 0.52 8.72 -8.26
C ASN A 92 1.09 8.69 -6.84
N ILE A 93 1.96 7.73 -6.51
CA ILE A 93 2.64 7.71 -5.21
C ILE A 93 3.42 9.03 -5.02
N LEU A 94 4.26 9.41 -5.97
CA LEU A 94 5.10 10.60 -5.85
C LEU A 94 4.32 11.91 -5.85
N LEU A 95 3.38 12.05 -6.79
CA LEU A 95 2.61 13.29 -6.96
C LEU A 95 1.62 13.53 -5.81
N MET A 96 1.11 12.47 -5.18
CA MET A 96 0.23 12.63 -4.02
C MET A 96 0.97 13.33 -2.87
N GLY A 97 2.17 12.89 -2.52
CA GLY A 97 2.94 13.54 -1.46
C GLY A 97 3.31 14.98 -1.78
N TYR A 98 3.72 15.24 -3.03
CA TYR A 98 3.95 16.60 -3.50
C TYR A 98 2.69 17.48 -3.36
N SER A 99 1.55 16.98 -3.82
CA SER A 99 0.25 17.69 -3.73
C SER A 99 -0.10 18.04 -2.28
N ARG A 100 0.10 17.14 -1.31
CA ARG A 100 -0.23 17.39 0.11
C ARG A 100 0.62 18.50 0.73
N VAL A 101 1.90 18.58 0.36
CA VAL A 101 2.79 19.67 0.80
C VAL A 101 2.43 20.98 0.09
N PHE A 102 2.20 20.93 -1.21
CA PHE A 102 1.85 22.10 -2.02
C PHE A 102 0.56 22.76 -1.58
N GLN A 103 -0.46 21.99 -1.22
CA GLN A 103 -1.76 22.47 -0.72
C GLN A 103 -1.70 22.94 0.76
N GLY A 104 -0.53 22.87 1.41
CA GLY A 104 -0.39 23.25 2.81
C GLY A 104 -1.13 22.33 3.81
N GLU A 105 -1.55 21.15 3.37
CA GLU A 105 -2.27 20.21 4.24
C GLU A 105 -1.36 19.44 5.19
N HIS A 106 -0.12 19.20 4.79
CA HIS A 106 0.87 18.43 5.54
C HIS A 106 2.26 19.05 5.49
N TRP A 107 3.02 18.87 6.55
CA TRP A 107 4.47 19.11 6.54
C TRP A 107 5.16 18.04 5.70
N LEU A 108 6.29 18.38 5.09
CA LEU A 108 7.09 17.40 4.34
C LEU A 108 7.43 16.16 5.19
N GLY A 109 7.75 16.36 6.48
CA GLY A 109 8.03 15.27 7.41
C GLY A 109 6.85 14.31 7.61
N ASP A 110 5.61 14.79 7.54
CA ASP A 110 4.40 13.97 7.67
C ASP A 110 4.22 13.07 6.43
N VAL A 111 4.52 13.63 5.25
CA VAL A 111 4.47 12.89 3.97
C VAL A 111 5.54 11.79 3.93
N LEU A 112 6.78 12.13 4.32
CA LEU A 112 7.86 11.14 4.39
C LEU A 112 7.55 10.04 5.40
N ALA A 113 7.00 10.39 6.57
CA ALA A 113 6.56 9.41 7.57
C ALA A 113 5.45 8.51 7.03
N GLY A 114 4.46 9.06 6.31
CA GLY A 114 3.40 8.30 5.66
C GLY A 114 3.92 7.33 4.60
N TYR A 115 4.91 7.73 3.80
CA TYR A 115 5.56 6.81 2.86
C TYR A 115 6.36 5.70 3.56
N LEU A 116 7.08 6.04 4.63
CA LEU A 116 7.86 5.06 5.38
C LEU A 116 6.96 4.05 6.10
N SER A 117 5.91 4.52 6.77
CA SER A 117 4.92 3.65 7.41
C SER A 117 4.23 2.75 6.39
N GLY A 118 3.77 3.32 5.27
CA GLY A 118 3.18 2.56 4.17
C GLY A 118 4.11 1.50 3.58
N ALA A 119 5.39 1.83 3.38
CA ALA A 119 6.39 0.87 2.92
C ALA A 119 6.64 -0.26 3.93
N LEU A 120 6.66 0.07 5.23
CA LEU A 120 6.78 -0.92 6.31
C LEU A 120 5.59 -1.90 6.30
N TRP A 121 4.38 -1.39 6.28
CA TRP A 121 3.16 -2.22 6.23
C TRP A 121 3.10 -3.06 4.96
N LEU A 122 3.38 -2.46 3.80
CA LEU A 122 3.44 -3.18 2.53
C LEU A 122 4.44 -4.33 2.59
N THR A 123 5.63 -4.11 3.10
CA THR A 123 6.68 -5.13 3.24
C THR A 123 6.21 -6.27 4.13
N LEU A 124 5.64 -5.96 5.29
CA LEU A 124 5.09 -6.96 6.22
C LEU A 124 4.03 -7.82 5.53
N PHE A 125 3.06 -7.19 4.85
CA PHE A 125 2.00 -7.91 4.16
C PHE A 125 2.48 -8.70 2.94
N ILE A 126 3.53 -8.27 2.25
CA ILE A 126 4.20 -9.07 1.22
C ILE A 126 4.76 -10.38 1.82
N PHE A 127 5.44 -10.32 2.97
CA PHE A 127 5.93 -11.53 3.65
C PHE A 127 4.78 -12.46 4.05
N LEU A 128 3.72 -11.92 4.63
CA LEU A 128 2.54 -12.70 5.01
C LEU A 128 1.86 -13.35 3.80
N TYR A 129 1.71 -12.61 2.71
CA TYR A 129 1.15 -13.12 1.46
C TYR A 129 2.01 -14.26 0.87
N GLN A 130 3.33 -14.09 0.82
CA GLN A 130 4.25 -15.13 0.32
C GLN A 130 4.18 -16.39 1.19
N TRP A 131 4.12 -16.21 2.51
CA TRP A 131 3.99 -17.33 3.45
C TRP A 131 2.65 -18.07 3.24
N ALA A 132 1.54 -17.34 3.15
CA ALA A 132 0.21 -17.89 2.91
C ALA A 132 0.15 -18.66 1.58
N THR A 133 0.72 -18.11 0.51
CA THR A 133 0.78 -18.75 -0.81
C THR A 133 1.54 -20.09 -0.74
N LYS A 134 2.73 -20.10 -0.15
CA LYS A 134 3.53 -21.33 0.04
C LYS A 134 2.80 -22.38 0.88
N PHE A 135 2.07 -21.93 1.93
CA PHE A 135 1.31 -22.84 2.78
C PHE A 135 0.16 -23.51 2.03
N VAL A 136 -0.59 -22.75 1.24
CA VAL A 136 -1.68 -23.28 0.41
C VAL A 136 -1.16 -24.25 -0.64
N GLU A 137 -0.05 -23.94 -1.30
CA GLU A 137 0.58 -24.81 -2.29
C GLU A 137 1.02 -26.14 -1.68
N ARG A 138 1.68 -26.12 -0.51
CA ARG A 138 2.11 -27.34 0.22
C ARG A 138 0.92 -28.21 0.60
N ARG A 139 -0.19 -27.63 1.07
CA ARG A 139 -1.40 -28.40 1.40
C ARG A 139 -2.03 -29.05 0.17
N ARG A 140 -2.02 -28.33 -0.97
CA ARG A 140 -2.54 -28.85 -2.23
C ARG A 140 -1.72 -30.04 -2.74
N SER A 141 -0.39 -29.94 -2.74
CA SER A 141 0.50 -31.01 -3.16
C SER A 141 0.31 -32.30 -2.32
N LYS A 142 0.16 -32.16 -1.00
CA LYS A 142 -0.12 -33.31 -0.13
C LYS A 142 -1.46 -33.99 -0.45
N ARG A 143 -2.51 -33.24 -0.76
CA ARG A 143 -3.83 -33.80 -1.12
C ARG A 143 -3.77 -34.56 -2.45
N VAL A 144 -3.08 -34.01 -3.45
CA VAL A 144 -2.92 -34.68 -4.76
C VAL A 144 -2.11 -35.97 -4.62
N GLY A 145 -1.01 -35.95 -3.84
CA GLY A 145 -0.20 -37.15 -3.58
C GLY A 145 -0.96 -38.28 -2.86
N MET A 146 -1.87 -37.94 -1.93
CA MET A 146 -2.71 -38.95 -1.27
C MET A 146 -3.77 -39.54 -2.21
N GLN A 147 -4.31 -38.76 -3.16
CA GLN A 147 -5.28 -39.27 -4.14
C GLN A 147 -4.68 -40.13 -5.22
N SER A 148 -3.37 -40.02 -5.50
CA SER A 148 -2.66 -40.87 -6.47
C SER A 148 -2.21 -42.20 -5.88
N MET A 149 -2.33 -42.39 -4.56
CA MET A 149 -1.94 -43.62 -3.84
C MET A 149 -3.16 -44.49 -3.44
N ALA A 150 -4.39 -43.96 -3.62
CA ALA A 150 -5.65 -44.66 -3.35
C ALA A 150 -6.27 -45.18 -4.63
#